data_92fb295f263e0a49b864091b578e1bb7
#
_entry.id   92fb295f263e0a49b864091b578e1bb7
#
_cell.length_a   1.000
_cell.length_b   1.000
_cell.length_c   1.000
_cell.angle_alpha   90.00
_cell.angle_beta   90.00
_cell.angle_gamma   90.00
#
_symmetry.space_group_name_H-M   'P 1'
#
loop_
_entity.id
_entity.type
_entity.pdbx_description
1 polymer ?
#
loop_
_entity_poly.entity_id
_entity_poly.type
_entity_poly.pdbx_seq_one_letter_code
_entity_poly.pdbx_strand_id
1 'polypeptide(L)'
;MDIKRSGDHVSRRGPSDYFTGAVQIDAPFNGSGALSGGTVTFDPGARTAWHTHPLGQTLLVVAGVGRVQREGGPVEQVRPGDIVWFEPGEKHWHGASATTAMQHLAINESLDGTAV
;
A
#
# COMPACT_ATOMS: atom_id res chain seq x y z
N MET A 1 -5.55 23.26 -9.07
CA MET A 1 -4.33 22.48 -8.85
C MET A 1 -4.05 22.46 -7.35
N ASP A 2 -3.80 21.30 -6.78
CA ASP A 2 -3.45 21.17 -5.38
C ASP A 2 -2.04 20.62 -5.26
N ILE A 3 -1.24 21.22 -4.38
CA ILE A 3 0.11 20.73 -4.11
C ILE A 3 0.17 20.38 -2.62
N LYS A 4 0.44 19.11 -2.34
CA LYS A 4 0.66 18.63 -0.98
C LYS A 4 2.17 18.56 -0.76
N ARG A 5 2.71 19.50 0.02
CA ARG A 5 4.16 19.57 0.26
C ARG A 5 4.62 18.46 1.20
N SER A 6 5.80 17.94 0.92
CA SER A 6 6.49 17.04 1.84
C SER A 6 6.68 17.75 3.19
N GLY A 7 6.24 17.19 4.28
CA GLY A 7 6.31 17.81 5.59
C GLY A 7 5.05 18.49 6.07
N ASP A 8 4.08 18.74 5.19
CA ASP A 8 2.79 19.36 5.55
C ASP A 8 1.69 18.33 5.75
N HIS A 9 1.99 17.05 5.63
CA HIS A 9 1.00 15.98 5.79
C HIS A 9 1.15 15.31 7.15
N VAL A 10 0.05 14.75 7.62
CA VAL A 10 0.00 14.02 8.89
C VAL A 10 0.40 12.57 8.65
N SER A 11 1.34 12.09 9.49
CA SER A 11 1.67 10.67 9.55
C SER A 11 0.78 10.02 10.59
N ARG A 12 0.27 8.83 10.30
CA ARG A 12 -0.51 8.05 11.24
C ARG A 12 -0.12 6.59 11.22
N ARG A 13 -0.32 5.92 12.34
CA ARG A 13 -0.07 4.48 12.44
C ARG A 13 -1.16 3.69 11.73
N GLY A 14 -0.76 2.67 10.98
CA GLY A 14 -1.71 1.74 10.38
C GLY A 14 -2.48 0.97 11.44
N PRO A 15 -3.83 0.86 11.32
CA PRO A 15 -4.65 0.16 12.31
C PRO A 15 -4.31 -1.33 12.40
N SER A 16 -4.32 -1.90 13.60
CA SER A 16 -4.01 -3.32 13.82
C SER A 16 -5.01 -4.28 13.17
N ASP A 17 -6.19 -3.79 12.80
CA ASP A 17 -7.18 -4.59 12.07
C ASP A 17 -6.73 -4.93 10.63
N TYR A 18 -5.87 -4.09 10.06
CA TYR A 18 -5.42 -4.22 8.66
C TYR A 18 -3.94 -4.56 8.53
N PHE A 19 -3.17 -4.43 9.59
CA PHE A 19 -1.72 -4.61 9.55
C PHE A 19 -1.22 -5.43 10.71
N THR A 20 -0.19 -6.23 10.45
CA THR A 20 0.64 -6.88 11.48
C THR A 20 1.99 -6.17 11.49
N GLY A 21 2.49 -5.85 12.68
CA GLY A 21 3.73 -5.10 12.85
C GLY A 21 3.53 -3.59 12.76
N ALA A 22 4.61 -2.84 12.78
CA ALA A 22 4.58 -1.38 12.77
C ALA A 22 4.51 -0.85 11.34
N VAL A 23 3.47 -0.07 11.05
CA VAL A 23 3.20 0.51 9.74
C VAL A 23 2.82 1.98 9.92
N GLN A 24 3.40 2.86 9.09
CA GLN A 24 3.07 4.27 9.04
C GLN A 24 2.42 4.62 7.70
N ILE A 25 1.34 5.40 7.76
CA ILE A 25 0.65 5.90 6.57
C ILE A 25 0.85 7.41 6.51
N ASP A 26 1.47 7.87 5.42
CA ASP A 26 1.81 9.27 5.22
C ASP A 26 1.20 9.80 3.93
N ALA A 27 1.13 11.12 3.83
CA ALA A 27 0.75 11.83 2.61
C ALA A 27 -0.50 11.26 1.94
N PRO A 28 -1.59 11.01 2.70
CA PRO A 28 -2.82 10.56 2.06
C PRO A 28 -3.33 11.64 1.11
N PHE A 29 -3.85 11.22 -0.04
CA PHE A 29 -4.44 12.14 -1.00
C PHE A 29 -5.72 11.57 -1.58
N ASN A 30 -6.62 12.48 -1.96
CA ASN A 30 -7.82 12.17 -2.71
C ASN A 30 -7.91 13.14 -3.87
N GLY A 31 -8.24 12.63 -5.05
CA GLY A 31 -8.66 13.46 -6.16
C GLY A 31 -10.11 13.93 -5.95
N SER A 32 -10.62 14.69 -6.89
CA SER A 32 -12.04 15.09 -6.88
C SER A 32 -12.99 13.99 -7.37
N GLY A 33 -12.44 12.84 -7.81
CA GLY A 33 -13.21 11.67 -8.24
C GLY A 33 -12.97 10.48 -7.32
N ALA A 34 -12.83 9.30 -7.90
CA ALA A 34 -12.71 8.05 -7.19
C ALA A 34 -11.27 7.70 -6.78
N LEU A 35 -10.28 8.45 -7.24
CA LEU A 35 -8.86 8.15 -7.00
C LEU A 35 -8.42 8.61 -5.63
N SER A 36 -7.72 7.73 -4.92
CA SER A 36 -7.09 8.04 -3.64
C SER A 36 -5.78 7.27 -3.52
N GLY A 37 -4.97 7.65 -2.55
CA GLY A 37 -3.74 6.94 -2.29
C GLY A 37 -2.98 7.52 -1.11
N GLY A 38 -1.79 6.99 -0.91
CA GLY A 38 -0.89 7.44 0.14
C GLY A 38 0.39 6.65 0.14
N THR A 39 1.35 7.13 0.90
CA THR A 39 2.63 6.46 1.11
C THR A 39 2.54 5.60 2.37
N VAL A 40 2.92 4.35 2.25
CA VAL A 40 2.88 3.39 3.36
C VAL A 40 4.29 2.86 3.61
N THR A 41 4.73 2.96 4.86
CA THR A 41 6.05 2.48 5.29
C THR A 41 5.86 1.34 6.28
N PHE A 42 6.48 0.20 5.97
CA PHE A 42 6.42 -1.01 6.77
C PHE A 42 7.78 -1.23 7.44
N ASP A 43 7.78 -1.44 8.75
CA ASP A 43 8.98 -1.92 9.44
C ASP A 43 9.32 -3.34 8.98
N PRO A 44 10.58 -3.81 9.19
CA PRO A 44 10.93 -5.18 8.82
C PRO A 44 9.93 -6.20 9.35
N GLY A 45 9.44 -7.07 8.46
CA GLY A 45 8.47 -8.10 8.78
C GLY A 45 7.02 -7.63 8.90
N ALA A 46 6.74 -6.33 8.89
CA ALA A 46 5.37 -5.82 8.93
C ALA A 46 4.67 -6.02 7.60
N ARG A 47 3.37 -6.26 7.64
CA ARG A 47 2.58 -6.54 6.43
C ARG A 47 1.10 -6.22 6.63
N THR A 48 0.38 -6.12 5.52
CA THR A 48 -1.08 -6.04 5.54
C THR A 48 -1.71 -7.38 5.87
N ALA A 49 -2.96 -7.36 6.33
CA ALA A 49 -3.82 -8.53 6.26
C ALA A 49 -4.13 -8.88 4.79
N TRP A 50 -4.63 -10.09 4.55
CA TRP A 50 -5.20 -10.46 3.26
C TRP A 50 -6.42 -9.58 2.98
N HIS A 51 -6.47 -8.99 1.79
CA HIS A 51 -7.55 -8.06 1.44
C HIS A 51 -7.75 -7.99 -0.08
N THR A 52 -8.82 -7.30 -0.47
CA THR A 52 -9.18 -7.05 -1.88
C THR A 52 -9.47 -5.57 -2.09
N HIS A 53 -9.44 -5.14 -3.34
CA HIS A 53 -9.86 -3.80 -3.75
C HIS A 53 -10.87 -3.93 -4.90
N PRO A 54 -12.01 -3.23 -4.84
CA PRO A 54 -13.07 -3.42 -5.84
C PRO A 54 -12.65 -3.05 -7.27
N LEU A 55 -11.75 -2.09 -7.43
CA LEU A 55 -11.25 -1.65 -8.73
C LEU A 55 -9.75 -1.86 -8.90
N GLY A 56 -9.15 -2.74 -8.08
CA GLY A 56 -7.73 -3.01 -8.10
C GLY A 56 -6.89 -2.00 -7.33
N GLN A 57 -5.60 -2.26 -7.30
CA GLN A 57 -4.63 -1.40 -6.60
C GLN A 57 -3.31 -1.38 -7.36
N THR A 58 -2.72 -0.20 -7.46
CA THR A 58 -1.35 -0.03 -7.96
C THR A 58 -0.43 0.30 -6.80
N LEU A 59 0.70 -0.40 -6.72
CA LEU A 59 1.78 -0.07 -5.80
C LEU A 59 3.01 0.33 -6.60
N LEU A 60 3.66 1.42 -6.20
CA LEU A 60 4.99 1.79 -6.66
C LEU A 60 5.94 1.70 -5.48
N VAL A 61 6.89 0.78 -5.52
CA VAL A 61 7.89 0.63 -4.47
C VAL A 61 8.90 1.75 -4.59
N VAL A 62 9.12 2.50 -3.51
CA VAL A 62 10.00 3.67 -3.51
C VAL A 62 11.25 3.49 -2.67
N ALA A 63 11.23 2.61 -1.67
CA ALA A 63 12.40 2.35 -0.82
C ALA A 63 12.35 0.95 -0.21
N GLY A 64 13.50 0.40 0.11
CA GLY A 64 13.64 -0.85 0.83
C GLY A 64 13.41 -2.10 0.00
N VAL A 65 12.99 -3.17 0.68
CA VAL A 65 12.70 -4.47 0.06
C VAL A 65 11.39 -5.00 0.61
N GLY A 66 10.47 -5.34 -0.26
CA GLY A 66 9.17 -5.83 0.13
C GLY A 66 8.83 -7.20 -0.41
N ARG A 67 7.68 -7.68 0.00
CA ARG A 67 7.08 -8.94 -0.45
C ARG A 67 5.62 -8.71 -0.76
N VAL A 68 5.15 -9.38 -1.79
CA VAL A 68 3.75 -9.40 -2.17
C VAL A 68 3.34 -10.83 -2.47
N GLN A 69 2.07 -11.14 -2.26
CA GLN A 69 1.52 -12.44 -2.61
C GLN A 69 0.04 -12.32 -2.93
N ARG A 70 -0.38 -12.93 -4.03
CA ARG A 70 -1.79 -13.17 -4.32
C ARG A 70 -2.18 -14.56 -3.81
N GLU A 71 -3.44 -14.73 -3.46
CA GLU A 71 -3.97 -16.03 -3.06
C GLU A 71 -3.75 -17.07 -4.17
N GLY A 72 -3.18 -18.21 -3.81
CA GLY A 72 -2.86 -19.28 -4.74
C GLY A 72 -1.55 -19.09 -5.51
N GLY A 73 -0.82 -18.00 -5.28
CA GLY A 73 0.48 -17.75 -5.93
C GLY A 73 1.65 -17.79 -4.97
N PRO A 74 2.89 -17.72 -5.49
CA PRO A 74 4.07 -17.64 -4.66
C PRO A 74 4.26 -16.24 -4.08
N VAL A 75 5.06 -16.15 -3.01
CA VAL A 75 5.52 -14.86 -2.50
C VAL A 75 6.57 -14.30 -3.48
N GLU A 76 6.37 -13.06 -3.90
CA GLU A 76 7.28 -12.36 -4.79
C GLU A 76 8.02 -11.25 -4.04
N GLN A 77 9.31 -11.11 -4.26
CA GLN A 77 10.09 -9.99 -3.73
C GLN A 77 9.96 -8.80 -4.65
N VAL A 78 9.83 -7.60 -4.06
CA VAL A 78 9.75 -6.34 -4.81
C VAL A 78 10.78 -5.35 -4.30
N ARG A 79 11.29 -4.49 -5.19
CA ARG A 79 12.37 -3.54 -4.96
C ARG A 79 12.00 -2.16 -5.49
N PRO A 80 12.73 -1.11 -5.11
CA PRO A 80 12.47 0.25 -5.59
C PRO A 80 12.38 0.32 -7.11
N GLY A 81 11.34 0.99 -7.60
CA GLY A 81 11.03 1.09 -9.02
C GLY A 81 10.06 0.04 -9.55
N ASP A 82 9.84 -1.03 -8.80
CA ASP A 82 8.86 -2.04 -9.20
C ASP A 82 7.45 -1.49 -9.07
N ILE A 83 6.61 -1.83 -10.03
CA ILE A 83 5.18 -1.49 -10.05
C ILE A 83 4.42 -2.80 -9.94
N VAL A 84 3.53 -2.87 -8.94
CA VAL A 84 2.67 -4.04 -8.72
C VAL A 84 1.23 -3.64 -9.03
N TRP A 85 0.56 -4.45 -9.84
CA TRP A 85 -0.85 -4.29 -10.10
C TRP A 85 -1.62 -5.48 -9.53
N PHE A 86 -2.60 -5.20 -8.67
CA PHE A 86 -3.57 -6.20 -8.20
C PHE A 86 -4.89 -5.99 -8.92
N GLU A 87 -5.41 -7.05 -9.51
CA GLU A 87 -6.68 -7.01 -10.24
C GLU A 87 -7.87 -6.75 -9.29
N PRO A 88 -8.97 -6.20 -9.80
CA PRO A 88 -10.20 -6.08 -9.02
C PRO A 88 -10.59 -7.42 -8.39
N GLY A 89 -10.81 -7.41 -7.06
CA GLY A 89 -11.20 -8.61 -6.32
C GLY A 89 -10.11 -9.64 -6.07
N GLU A 90 -8.89 -9.40 -6.51
CA GLU A 90 -7.76 -10.31 -6.27
C GLU A 90 -7.32 -10.21 -4.80
N LYS A 91 -7.45 -11.31 -4.08
CA LYS A 91 -7.06 -11.37 -2.67
C LYS A 91 -5.55 -11.46 -2.54
N HIS A 92 -4.97 -10.54 -1.79
CA HIS A 92 -3.53 -10.37 -1.71
C HIS A 92 -3.09 -9.74 -0.38
N TRP A 93 -1.80 -9.73 -0.16
CA TRP A 93 -1.15 -8.93 0.87
C TRP A 93 0.16 -8.35 0.35
N HIS A 94 0.64 -7.30 1.00
CA HIS A 94 1.95 -6.72 0.75
C HIS A 94 2.58 -6.24 2.05
N GLY A 95 3.90 -6.17 2.08
CA GLY A 95 4.63 -5.77 3.27
C GLY A 95 6.14 -5.74 3.06
N ALA A 96 6.86 -5.54 4.16
CA ALA A 96 8.31 -5.52 4.16
C ALA A 96 8.89 -6.94 4.15
N SER A 97 10.14 -7.07 3.69
CA SER A 97 10.90 -8.29 3.90
C SER A 97 11.15 -8.51 5.39
N ALA A 98 11.60 -9.71 5.77
CA ALA A 98 11.81 -10.05 7.17
C ALA A 98 12.86 -9.15 7.85
N THR A 99 13.82 -8.62 7.10
CA THR A 99 14.99 -7.93 7.65
C THR A 99 15.14 -6.48 7.19
N THR A 100 14.34 -6.04 6.23
CA THR A 100 14.47 -4.69 5.63
C THR A 100 13.11 -4.03 5.54
N ALA A 101 13.00 -2.78 6.00
CA ALA A 101 11.79 -1.97 5.83
C ALA A 101 11.47 -1.77 4.34
N MET A 102 10.21 -1.46 4.05
CA MET A 102 9.77 -1.16 2.68
C MET A 102 8.78 0.00 2.71
N GLN A 103 8.89 0.85 1.70
CA GLN A 103 7.97 1.95 1.48
C GLN A 103 7.42 1.89 0.07
N HIS A 104 6.10 2.05 -0.06
CA HIS A 104 5.46 2.17 -1.37
C HIS A 104 4.43 3.28 -1.40
N LEU A 105 4.17 3.79 -2.59
CA LEU A 105 3.00 4.60 -2.90
C LEU A 105 1.88 3.64 -3.31
N ALA A 106 0.72 3.76 -2.68
CA ALA A 106 -0.47 3.01 -3.04
C ALA A 106 -1.47 3.93 -3.73
N ILE A 107 -2.06 3.47 -4.83
CA ILE A 107 -3.08 4.21 -5.58
C ILE A 107 -4.28 3.29 -5.77
N ASN A 108 -5.45 3.76 -5.34
CA ASN A 108 -6.70 3.00 -5.39
C ASN A 108 -7.79 3.82 -6.07
N GLU A 109 -8.76 3.11 -6.65
CA GLU A 109 -10.03 3.69 -7.06
C GLU A 109 -11.14 3.16 -6.17
N SER A 110 -12.05 4.06 -5.79
CA SER A 110 -13.24 3.69 -5.02
C SER A 110 -14.39 3.33 -5.94
N LEU A 111 -15.15 2.30 -5.56
CA LEU A 111 -16.42 1.95 -6.16
C LEU A 111 -17.51 2.20 -5.11
N ASP A 112 -18.46 3.08 -5.42
CA ASP A 112 -19.55 3.47 -4.50
C ASP A 112 -19.03 3.93 -3.13
N GLY A 113 -17.90 4.67 -3.13
CA GLY A 113 -17.29 5.22 -1.92
C GLY A 113 -16.38 4.26 -1.16
N THR A 114 -16.14 3.06 -1.68
CA THR A 114 -15.32 2.03 -1.02
C THR A 114 -14.13 1.66 -1.89
N ALA A 115 -12.91 1.72 -1.31
CA ALA A 115 -11.67 1.35 -1.98
C ALA A 115 -11.11 -0.02 -1.55
N VAL A 116 -11.68 -0.61 -0.51
CA VAL A 116 -11.25 -1.91 0.04
C VAL A 116 -12.44 -2.83 0.21
#